data_ad7e6b728fbfd20359e012b56bc9b1d5
#
_entry.id   ad7e6b728fbfd20359e012b56bc9b1d5
#
_cell.length_a   1.000
_cell.length_b   1.000
_cell.length_c   1.000
_cell.angle_alpha   90.00
_cell.angle_beta   90.00
_cell.angle_gamma   90.00
#
_symmetry.space_group_name_H-M   'P 1'
#
loop_
_entity.id
_entity.type
_entity.pdbx_description
1 polymer ?
#
loop_
_entity_poly.entity_id
_entity_poly.type
_entity_poly.pdbx_seq_one_letter_code
_entity_poly.pdbx_strand_id
1 'polypeptide(L)'
;DYTVVVVEFGKSFSQLCRLYPDISLHVDYDGRTALGINPFDLQGEELDNGSIEMLSGVVQKYWRHMFTKDESEKEVALTRFIQDYYENVREGHNFESFYNHVTEHYPEILARKHIPKDYFSLESFSLNCGEFLPGRRYENVCKDTGTDFSGKKFIVFELTQIKQDRFLSNLVMGMIFTVIQKKLLSDRRKRGVLIFDEYGETAQMVDTATGTGIHSSVAFCYQ
;
A
#
# COMPACT_ATOMS: atom_id res chain seq x y z
N ASP A 1 -19.22 -2.44 -17.98
CA ASP A 1 -17.85 -2.93 -17.81
C ASP A 1 -17.58 -3.05 -16.32
N TYR A 2 -17.23 -4.25 -15.86
CA TYR A 2 -17.00 -4.52 -14.43
C TYR A 2 -15.58 -5.03 -14.26
N THR A 3 -14.91 -4.58 -13.20
CA THR A 3 -13.67 -5.20 -12.70
C THR A 3 -13.98 -5.92 -11.39
N VAL A 4 -13.57 -7.16 -11.28
CA VAL A 4 -13.73 -7.98 -10.07
C VAL A 4 -12.36 -8.18 -9.44
N VAL A 5 -12.22 -7.83 -8.18
CA VAL A 5 -11.04 -8.11 -7.37
C VAL A 5 -11.41 -9.10 -6.29
N VAL A 6 -10.67 -10.18 -6.19
CA VAL A 6 -10.86 -11.22 -5.18
C VAL A 6 -9.63 -11.24 -4.29
N VAL A 7 -9.85 -11.28 -3.00
CA VAL A 7 -8.81 -11.59 -2.00
C VAL A 7 -9.20 -12.89 -1.33
N GLU A 8 -8.33 -13.90 -1.47
CA GLU A 8 -8.61 -15.23 -0.98
C GLU A 8 -7.46 -15.81 -0.13
N PHE A 9 -7.83 -16.77 0.71
CA PHE A 9 -6.92 -17.54 1.56
C PHE A 9 -7.08 -19.06 1.34
N GLY A 10 -7.62 -19.47 0.18
CA GLY A 10 -8.04 -20.87 -0.05
C GLY A 10 -7.73 -21.45 -1.42
N LYS A 11 -7.06 -20.73 -2.32
CA LYS A 11 -6.70 -21.16 -3.70
C LYS A 11 -7.90 -21.55 -4.59
N SER A 12 -9.05 -20.92 -4.38
CA SER A 12 -10.30 -21.28 -5.07
C SER A 12 -10.34 -20.81 -6.53
N PHE A 13 -9.72 -19.66 -6.83
CA PHE A 13 -9.88 -18.97 -8.12
C PHE A 13 -8.71 -19.15 -9.09
N SER A 14 -7.63 -19.83 -8.71
CA SER A 14 -6.45 -20.00 -9.55
C SER A 14 -6.75 -20.70 -10.90
N GLN A 15 -7.65 -21.69 -10.90
CA GLN A 15 -8.06 -22.38 -12.13
C GLN A 15 -8.86 -21.48 -13.06
N LEU A 16 -9.74 -20.62 -12.51
CA LEU A 16 -10.51 -19.68 -13.29
C LEU A 16 -9.60 -18.66 -14.00
N CYS A 17 -8.57 -18.16 -13.33
CA CYS A 17 -7.60 -17.28 -13.95
C CYS A 17 -6.85 -17.94 -15.11
N ARG A 18 -6.53 -19.23 -15.00
CA ARG A 18 -5.88 -19.99 -16.08
C ARG A 18 -6.75 -20.16 -17.32
N LEU A 19 -8.07 -20.19 -17.14
CA LEU A 19 -9.01 -20.32 -18.26
C LEU A 19 -9.16 -18.99 -19.03
N TYR A 20 -8.90 -17.86 -18.39
CA TYR A 20 -9.10 -16.53 -18.98
C TYR A 20 -7.86 -15.63 -18.78
N PRO A 21 -6.66 -16.01 -19.28
CA PRO A 21 -5.41 -15.32 -18.99
C PRO A 21 -5.36 -13.88 -19.51
N ASP A 22 -6.07 -13.61 -20.61
CA ASP A 22 -6.06 -12.28 -21.24
C ASP A 22 -6.72 -11.20 -20.37
N ILE A 23 -7.77 -11.57 -19.66
CA ILE A 23 -8.58 -10.66 -18.86
C ILE A 23 -8.37 -10.82 -17.36
N SER A 24 -7.64 -11.84 -16.92
CA SER A 24 -7.39 -12.11 -15.51
C SER A 24 -5.93 -11.92 -15.11
N LEU A 25 -5.72 -11.69 -13.83
CA LEU A 25 -4.42 -11.65 -13.18
C LEU A 25 -4.53 -12.42 -11.86
N HIS A 26 -3.63 -13.37 -11.65
CA HIS A 26 -3.53 -14.13 -10.40
C HIS A 26 -2.19 -13.81 -9.73
N VAL A 27 -2.23 -13.22 -8.55
CA VAL A 27 -1.08 -12.89 -7.72
C VAL A 27 -1.08 -13.85 -6.53
N ASP A 28 -0.24 -14.89 -6.59
CA ASP A 28 -0.01 -15.82 -5.47
C ASP A 28 1.17 -15.27 -4.65
N TYR A 29 0.85 -14.62 -3.54
CA TYR A 29 1.84 -13.95 -2.70
C TYR A 29 2.23 -14.81 -1.49
N ASP A 30 3.47 -15.24 -1.46
CA ASP A 30 4.04 -16.11 -0.43
C ASP A 30 5.03 -15.40 0.52
N GLY A 31 5.18 -14.08 0.36
CA GLY A 31 6.19 -13.29 1.09
C GLY A 31 7.60 -13.39 0.51
N ARG A 32 7.88 -14.31 -0.42
CA ARG A 32 9.19 -14.52 -1.06
C ARG A 32 9.22 -14.00 -2.49
N THR A 33 8.08 -13.98 -3.15
CA THR A 33 7.89 -13.37 -4.47
C THR A 33 7.52 -11.90 -4.31
N ALA A 34 7.79 -11.10 -5.33
CA ALA A 34 7.40 -9.70 -5.31
C ALA A 34 5.87 -9.55 -5.38
N LEU A 35 5.31 -8.65 -4.56
CA LEU A 35 3.87 -8.35 -4.59
C LEU A 35 3.46 -7.64 -5.89
N GLY A 36 4.39 -6.89 -6.49
CA GLY A 36 4.17 -6.19 -7.76
C GLY A 36 3.25 -4.96 -7.66
N ILE A 37 3.03 -4.45 -6.47
CA ILE A 37 2.24 -3.25 -6.21
C ILE A 37 3.19 -2.11 -5.84
N ASN A 38 3.18 -1.03 -6.63
CA ASN A 38 3.90 0.18 -6.31
C ASN A 38 2.91 1.33 -6.05
N PRO A 39 2.63 1.68 -4.79
CA PRO A 39 1.72 2.78 -4.47
C PRO A 39 2.31 4.16 -4.82
N PHE A 40 3.63 4.27 -4.94
CA PHE A 40 4.32 5.53 -5.27
C PHE A 40 4.27 5.86 -6.76
N ASP A 41 3.96 4.91 -7.63
CA ASP A 41 3.74 5.18 -9.04
C ASP A 41 2.32 5.75 -9.25
N LEU A 42 2.26 7.05 -9.49
CA LEU A 42 1.00 7.76 -9.77
C LEU A 42 0.54 7.60 -11.23
N GLN A 43 1.27 6.82 -12.06
CA GLN A 43 0.93 6.56 -13.47
C GLN A 43 0.78 7.84 -14.31
N GLY A 44 1.57 8.86 -14.02
CA GLY A 44 1.55 10.15 -14.71
C GLY A 44 0.49 11.13 -14.21
N GLU A 45 -0.26 10.78 -13.17
CA GLU A 45 -1.14 11.73 -12.49
C GLU A 45 -0.33 12.67 -11.58
N GLU A 46 -0.83 13.88 -11.39
CA GLU A 46 -0.25 14.81 -10.41
C GLU A 46 -0.52 14.35 -8.98
N LEU A 47 0.39 14.70 -8.07
CA LEU A 47 0.23 14.43 -6.64
C LEU A 47 -0.91 15.29 -6.07
N ASP A 48 -2.07 14.70 -5.85
CA ASP A 48 -3.21 15.34 -5.21
C ASP A 48 -3.31 14.99 -3.71
N ASN A 49 -4.25 15.63 -3.01
CA ASN A 49 -4.45 15.39 -1.58
C ASN A 49 -4.82 13.93 -1.28
N GLY A 50 -5.63 13.29 -2.13
CA GLY A 50 -6.01 11.88 -1.97
C GLY A 50 -4.81 10.95 -2.09
N SER A 51 -3.91 11.21 -3.05
CA SER A 51 -2.66 10.46 -3.20
C SER A 51 -1.72 10.66 -2.01
N ILE A 52 -1.64 11.89 -1.47
CA ILE A 52 -0.83 12.17 -0.28
C ILE A 52 -1.35 11.40 0.94
N GLU A 53 -2.66 11.44 1.21
CA GLU A 53 -3.27 10.70 2.32
C GLU A 53 -3.07 9.19 2.18
N MET A 54 -3.26 8.66 0.97
CA MET A 54 -3.02 7.25 0.69
C MET A 54 -1.57 6.85 0.94
N LEU A 55 -0.60 7.61 0.43
CA LEU A 55 0.82 7.36 0.62
C LEU A 55 1.22 7.49 2.09
N SER A 56 0.68 8.49 2.79
CA SER A 56 0.87 8.64 4.24
C SER A 56 0.42 7.39 4.98
N GLY A 57 -0.76 6.87 4.68
CA GLY A 57 -1.26 5.62 5.28
C GLY A 57 -0.39 4.39 4.97
N VAL A 58 0.15 4.30 3.76
CA VAL A 58 1.09 3.23 3.38
C VAL A 58 2.40 3.34 4.16
N VAL A 59 3.00 4.53 4.22
CA VAL A 59 4.27 4.76 4.94
C VAL A 59 4.11 4.53 6.43
N GLN A 60 3.00 4.96 7.05
CA GLN A 60 2.71 4.68 8.45
C GLN A 60 2.70 3.18 8.76
N LYS A 61 2.15 2.35 7.86
CA LYS A 61 2.18 0.88 8.00
C LYS A 61 3.61 0.33 7.91
N TYR A 62 4.44 0.82 6.98
CA TYR A 62 5.85 0.44 6.89
C TYR A 62 6.62 0.87 8.13
N TRP A 63 6.33 2.06 8.63
CA TRP A 63 6.92 2.58 9.86
C TRP A 63 6.46 1.83 11.12
N ARG A 64 5.39 1.02 11.01
CA ARG A 64 4.72 0.35 12.14
C ARG A 64 4.22 1.35 13.19
N HIS A 65 3.92 2.55 12.76
CA HIS A 65 3.43 3.62 13.61
C HIS A 65 2.26 4.29 12.91
N MET A 66 1.06 4.06 13.45
CA MET A 66 -0.14 4.77 12.99
C MET A 66 -0.34 5.97 13.89
N PHE A 67 -0.36 7.15 13.31
CA PHE A 67 -0.57 8.37 14.07
C PHE A 67 -1.96 8.42 14.67
N THR A 68 -2.02 8.80 15.95
CA THR A 68 -3.28 9.05 16.65
C THR A 68 -3.78 10.47 16.38
N LYS A 69 -5.00 10.79 16.82
CA LYS A 69 -5.53 12.16 16.71
C LYS A 69 -4.65 13.20 17.42
N ASP A 70 -3.98 12.79 18.50
CA ASP A 70 -3.07 13.65 19.27
C ASP A 70 -1.69 13.80 18.61
N GLU A 71 -1.45 13.12 17.48
CA GLU A 71 -0.21 13.16 16.72
C GLU A 71 -0.42 13.76 15.30
N SER A 72 -1.43 14.60 15.15
CA SER A 72 -1.76 15.22 13.87
C SER A 72 -0.59 16.02 13.27
N GLU A 73 0.26 16.61 14.09
CA GLU A 73 1.45 17.32 13.62
C GLU A 73 2.49 16.38 13.00
N LYS A 74 2.61 15.16 13.51
CA LYS A 74 3.50 14.14 12.93
C LYS A 74 2.98 13.64 11.59
N GLU A 75 1.66 13.50 11.46
CA GLU A 75 1.03 13.17 10.18
C GLU A 75 1.26 14.28 9.16
N VAL A 76 1.06 15.54 9.55
CA VAL A 76 1.37 16.69 8.69
C VAL A 76 2.86 16.73 8.32
N ALA A 77 3.76 16.39 9.25
CA ALA A 77 5.18 16.29 8.93
C ALA A 77 5.43 15.24 7.84
N LEU A 78 4.87 14.02 7.98
CA LEU A 78 5.02 12.95 6.98
C LEU A 78 4.47 13.38 5.62
N THR A 79 3.30 14.01 5.58
CA THR A 79 2.73 14.49 4.29
C THR A 79 3.64 15.51 3.59
N ARG A 80 4.34 16.37 4.36
CA ARG A 80 5.33 17.31 3.81
C ARG A 80 6.58 16.60 3.29
N PHE A 81 7.03 15.51 3.89
CA PHE A 81 8.11 14.67 3.34
C PHE A 81 7.70 14.03 2.02
N ILE A 82 6.45 13.54 1.91
CA ILE A 82 5.91 12.98 0.66
C ILE A 82 5.86 14.05 -0.43
N GLN A 83 5.35 15.25 -0.12
CA GLN A 83 5.32 16.37 -1.06
C GLN A 83 6.72 16.76 -1.55
N ASP A 84 7.68 16.87 -0.61
CA ASP A 84 9.05 17.19 -0.94
C ASP A 84 9.71 16.17 -1.87
N TYR A 85 9.41 14.88 -1.65
CA TYR A 85 9.87 13.81 -2.52
C TYR A 85 9.39 13.99 -3.96
N TYR A 86 8.10 14.19 -4.19
CA TYR A 86 7.58 14.37 -5.56
C TYR A 86 7.98 15.69 -6.21
N GLU A 87 8.31 16.72 -5.44
CA GLU A 87 8.85 17.99 -5.97
C GLU A 87 10.29 17.85 -6.46
N ASN A 88 11.09 16.96 -5.85
CA ASN A 88 12.54 16.86 -6.08
C ASN A 88 12.95 15.60 -6.84
N VAL A 89 12.18 14.52 -6.79
CA VAL A 89 12.40 13.28 -7.56
C VAL A 89 11.43 13.27 -8.73
N ARG A 90 11.94 13.20 -9.96
CA ARG A 90 11.12 13.31 -11.17
C ARG A 90 10.66 11.98 -11.74
N GLU A 91 11.44 10.93 -11.53
CA GLU A 91 11.23 9.61 -12.15
C GLU A 91 11.59 8.49 -11.17
N GLY A 92 11.08 7.29 -11.42
CA GLY A 92 11.41 6.12 -10.63
C GLY A 92 10.80 6.13 -9.23
N HIS A 93 9.59 6.69 -9.11
CA HIS A 93 8.90 6.76 -7.83
C HIS A 93 8.58 5.37 -7.29
N ASN A 94 9.21 5.02 -6.18
CA ASN A 94 8.97 3.81 -5.43
C ASN A 94 9.36 4.02 -3.95
N PHE A 95 9.10 3.02 -3.12
CA PHE A 95 9.40 3.15 -1.69
C PHE A 95 10.89 3.31 -1.40
N GLU A 96 11.75 2.60 -2.11
CA GLU A 96 13.21 2.69 -1.93
C GLU A 96 13.72 4.10 -2.25
N SER A 97 13.28 4.68 -3.37
CA SER A 97 13.68 6.05 -3.74
C SER A 97 13.13 7.10 -2.76
N PHE A 98 11.91 6.89 -2.23
CA PHE A 98 11.37 7.73 -1.16
C PHE A 98 12.20 7.63 0.12
N TYR A 99 12.51 6.41 0.55
CA TYR A 99 13.33 6.18 1.74
C TYR A 99 14.70 6.85 1.63
N ASN A 100 15.37 6.66 0.49
CA ASN A 100 16.69 7.25 0.24
C ASN A 100 16.61 8.79 0.24
N HIS A 101 15.61 9.35 -0.43
CA HIS A 101 15.39 10.80 -0.45
C HIS A 101 15.21 11.37 0.96
N VAL A 102 14.40 10.71 1.80
CA VAL A 102 14.19 11.13 3.19
C VAL A 102 15.47 11.04 4.02
N THR A 103 16.20 9.93 3.92
CA THR A 103 17.37 9.69 4.76
C THR A 103 18.58 10.53 4.36
N GLU A 104 18.78 10.77 3.07
CA GLU A 104 19.89 11.54 2.51
C GLU A 104 19.70 13.05 2.67
N HIS A 105 18.45 13.53 2.60
CA HIS A 105 18.13 14.96 2.60
C HIS A 105 17.32 15.42 3.82
N TYR A 106 17.34 14.64 4.91
CA TYR A 106 16.53 14.91 6.09
C TYR A 106 16.64 16.34 6.63
N PRO A 107 17.87 16.89 6.89
CA PRO A 107 18.01 18.24 7.44
C PRO A 107 17.48 19.32 6.47
N GLU A 108 17.73 19.16 5.19
CA GLU A 108 17.30 20.07 4.14
C GLU A 108 15.78 20.09 4.00
N ILE A 109 15.13 18.92 4.08
CA ILE A 109 13.67 18.80 4.04
C ILE A 109 13.05 19.49 5.23
N LEU A 110 13.56 19.25 6.44
CA LEU A 110 13.08 19.94 7.64
C LEU A 110 13.11 21.46 7.48
N ALA A 111 14.23 22.00 6.95
CA ALA A 111 14.41 23.43 6.75
C ALA A 111 13.48 23.96 5.65
N ARG A 112 13.43 23.31 4.49
CA ARG A 112 12.66 23.73 3.32
C ARG A 112 11.15 23.68 3.57
N LYS A 113 10.69 22.64 4.26
CA LYS A 113 9.27 22.42 4.56
C LYS A 113 8.85 22.97 5.93
N HIS A 114 9.76 23.64 6.65
CA HIS A 114 9.50 24.20 7.99
C HIS A 114 8.91 23.16 8.95
N ILE A 115 9.54 21.98 9.03
CA ILE A 115 9.12 20.89 9.91
C ILE A 115 9.96 20.93 11.17
N PRO A 116 9.35 21.07 12.37
CA PRO A 116 10.08 20.92 13.63
C PRO A 116 10.63 19.49 13.77
N LYS A 117 11.88 19.39 14.25
CA LYS A 117 12.61 18.10 14.33
C LYS A 117 11.86 17.04 15.16
N ASP A 118 11.11 17.48 16.17
CA ASP A 118 10.41 16.59 17.10
C ASP A 118 9.18 15.89 16.46
N TYR A 119 8.74 16.36 15.30
CA TYR A 119 7.58 15.79 14.60
C TYR A 119 7.92 14.67 13.62
N PHE A 120 9.22 14.39 13.39
CA PHE A 120 9.65 13.28 12.55
C PHE A 120 10.95 12.67 13.10
N SER A 121 10.87 11.44 13.61
CA SER A 121 12.04 10.70 14.09
C SER A 121 12.70 9.93 12.95
N LEU A 122 13.83 10.43 12.45
CA LEU A 122 14.61 9.76 11.41
C LEU A 122 15.10 8.38 11.87
N GLU A 123 15.51 8.25 13.14
CA GLU A 123 15.99 6.98 13.67
C GLU A 123 14.87 5.92 13.64
N SER A 124 13.68 6.27 14.13
CA SER A 124 12.53 5.36 14.13
C SER A 124 12.08 5.02 12.71
N PHE A 125 12.05 6.02 11.82
CA PHE A 125 11.73 5.82 10.41
C PHE A 125 12.72 4.86 9.75
N SER A 126 14.03 5.12 9.88
CA SER A 126 15.08 4.32 9.26
C SER A 126 15.09 2.88 9.78
N LEU A 127 14.89 2.69 11.10
CA LEU A 127 14.85 1.37 11.71
C LEU A 127 13.70 0.51 11.17
N ASN A 128 12.48 1.05 11.14
CA ASN A 128 11.30 0.28 10.76
C ASN A 128 11.13 0.19 9.25
N CYS A 129 11.23 1.31 8.54
CA CYS A 129 11.07 1.37 7.10
C CYS A 129 12.24 0.71 6.35
N GLY A 130 13.43 0.67 6.96
CA GLY A 130 14.59 -0.02 6.39
C GLY A 130 14.41 -1.52 6.20
N GLU A 131 13.47 -2.16 6.92
CA GLU A 131 13.15 -3.59 6.77
C GLU A 131 12.48 -3.93 5.41
N PHE A 132 12.07 -2.92 4.65
CA PHE A 132 11.44 -3.08 3.34
C PHE A 132 12.38 -2.84 2.16
N LEU A 133 13.63 -2.49 2.43
CA LEU A 133 14.64 -2.25 1.40
C LEU A 133 15.21 -3.57 0.82
N PRO A 134 15.86 -3.53 -0.35
CA PRO A 134 16.51 -4.70 -0.94
C PRO A 134 17.45 -5.41 0.04
N GLY A 135 17.39 -6.73 0.10
CA GLY A 135 18.16 -7.56 1.03
C GLY A 135 17.61 -7.60 2.46
N ARG A 136 16.46 -6.99 2.74
CA ARG A 136 15.83 -6.98 4.06
C ARG A 136 14.59 -7.86 4.10
N ARG A 137 14.05 -8.05 5.32
CA ARG A 137 13.00 -9.05 5.61
C ARG A 137 11.75 -8.92 4.74
N TYR A 138 11.32 -7.70 4.43
CA TYR A 138 10.08 -7.43 3.71
C TYR A 138 10.31 -6.81 2.33
N GLU A 139 11.49 -6.99 1.73
CA GLU A 139 11.84 -6.39 0.42
C GLU A 139 10.79 -6.68 -0.66
N ASN A 140 10.20 -7.88 -0.64
CA ASN A 140 9.26 -8.31 -1.68
C ASN A 140 7.88 -7.62 -1.62
N VAL A 141 7.57 -6.93 -0.52
CA VAL A 141 6.36 -6.10 -0.41
C VAL A 141 6.46 -4.86 -1.29
N CYS A 142 7.64 -4.24 -1.31
CA CYS A 142 7.88 -2.98 -2.01
C CYS A 142 8.50 -3.15 -3.40
N LYS A 143 8.87 -4.39 -3.75
CA LYS A 143 9.52 -4.69 -5.02
C LYS A 143 8.53 -4.52 -6.17
N ASP A 144 8.80 -3.53 -7.00
CA ASP A 144 8.06 -3.30 -8.23
C ASP A 144 8.45 -4.34 -9.27
N THR A 145 7.48 -4.96 -9.89
CA THR A 145 7.66 -5.91 -11.00
C THR A 145 7.14 -5.37 -12.32
N GLY A 146 6.65 -4.12 -12.34
CA GLY A 146 5.96 -3.58 -13.49
C GLY A 146 4.65 -4.34 -13.81
N THR A 147 4.06 -5.00 -12.80
CA THR A 147 2.80 -5.72 -13.01
C THR A 147 1.72 -4.78 -13.48
N ASP A 148 1.28 -4.95 -14.71
CA ASP A 148 0.20 -4.14 -15.27
C ASP A 148 -1.16 -4.69 -14.84
N PHE A 149 -1.83 -3.96 -13.98
CA PHE A 149 -3.20 -4.22 -13.57
C PHE A 149 -4.21 -3.57 -14.54
N SER A 150 -3.76 -2.71 -15.47
CA SER A 150 -4.63 -2.06 -16.45
C SER A 150 -5.21 -3.10 -17.42
N GLY A 151 -6.45 -2.92 -17.83
CA GLY A 151 -7.12 -3.85 -18.74
C GLY A 151 -7.54 -5.19 -18.13
N LYS A 152 -7.08 -5.57 -16.94
CA LYS A 152 -7.53 -6.78 -16.26
C LYS A 152 -8.89 -6.57 -15.63
N LYS A 153 -9.81 -7.51 -15.90
CA LYS A 153 -11.20 -7.47 -15.42
C LYS A 153 -11.44 -8.40 -14.23
N PHE A 154 -10.55 -9.36 -14.04
CA PHE A 154 -10.62 -10.32 -12.93
C PHE A 154 -9.23 -10.44 -12.30
N ILE A 155 -9.07 -9.92 -11.09
CA ILE A 155 -7.81 -9.88 -10.37
C ILE A 155 -7.97 -10.67 -9.08
N VAL A 156 -7.11 -11.64 -8.86
CA VAL A 156 -7.11 -12.50 -7.67
C VAL A 156 -5.81 -12.33 -6.91
N PHE A 157 -5.91 -11.98 -5.65
CA PHE A 157 -4.81 -12.00 -4.69
C PHE A 157 -4.97 -13.20 -3.77
N GLU A 158 -4.09 -14.18 -3.91
CA GLU A 158 -4.01 -15.36 -3.09
C GLU A 158 -3.00 -15.14 -1.97
N LEU A 159 -3.46 -15.16 -0.72
CA LEU A 159 -2.67 -14.82 0.46
C LEU A 159 -2.53 -15.97 1.47
N THR A 160 -2.89 -17.21 1.11
CA THR A 160 -2.88 -18.38 2.01
C THR A 160 -1.55 -18.54 2.73
N GLN A 161 -0.44 -18.31 2.03
CA GLN A 161 0.89 -18.61 2.57
C GLN A 161 1.36 -17.62 3.63
N ILE A 162 0.83 -16.40 3.61
CA ILE A 162 1.15 -15.35 4.59
C ILE A 162 0.12 -15.24 5.73
N LYS A 163 -0.92 -16.05 5.72
CA LYS A 163 -2.04 -16.04 6.69
C LYS A 163 -1.58 -16.05 8.15
N GLN A 164 -0.48 -16.76 8.47
CA GLN A 164 0.06 -16.84 9.81
C GLN A 164 0.87 -15.60 10.25
N ASP A 165 1.39 -14.82 9.31
CA ASP A 165 2.06 -13.56 9.60
C ASP A 165 1.03 -12.41 9.58
N ARG A 166 0.48 -12.11 10.76
CA ARG A 166 -0.57 -11.08 10.90
C ARG A 166 -0.11 -9.70 10.42
N PHE A 167 1.14 -9.35 10.71
CA PHE A 167 1.68 -8.06 10.27
C PHE A 167 1.74 -7.99 8.74
N LEU A 168 2.34 -9.00 8.11
CA LEU A 168 2.48 -9.04 6.65
C LEU A 168 1.12 -9.11 5.96
N SER A 169 0.19 -9.91 6.47
CA SER A 169 -1.17 -10.00 5.94
C SER A 169 -1.91 -8.67 5.98
N ASN A 170 -1.87 -7.96 7.10
CA ASN A 170 -2.51 -6.64 7.24
C ASN A 170 -1.87 -5.60 6.32
N LEU A 171 -0.55 -5.64 6.19
CA LEU A 171 0.19 -4.74 5.30
C LEU A 171 -0.19 -4.97 3.83
N VAL A 172 -0.13 -6.22 3.38
CA VAL A 172 -0.47 -6.62 2.00
C VAL A 172 -1.93 -6.29 1.68
N MET A 173 -2.85 -6.57 2.61
CA MET A 173 -4.24 -6.17 2.47
C MET A 173 -4.38 -4.65 2.26
N GLY A 174 -3.67 -3.84 3.04
CA GLY A 174 -3.68 -2.39 2.88
C GLY A 174 -3.15 -1.94 1.51
N MET A 175 -2.12 -2.63 0.98
CA MET A 175 -1.60 -2.37 -0.37
C MET A 175 -2.62 -2.71 -1.45
N ILE A 176 -3.29 -3.85 -1.32
CA ILE A 176 -4.36 -4.28 -2.23
C ILE A 176 -5.50 -3.25 -2.25
N PHE A 177 -5.94 -2.77 -1.07
CA PHE A 177 -6.95 -1.71 -0.99
C PHE A 177 -6.52 -0.45 -1.72
N THR A 178 -5.25 -0.05 -1.62
CA THR A 178 -4.70 1.08 -2.34
C THR A 178 -4.88 0.92 -3.86
N VAL A 179 -4.56 -0.26 -4.40
CA VAL A 179 -4.78 -0.58 -5.82
C VAL A 179 -6.26 -0.51 -6.20
N ILE A 180 -7.12 -1.07 -5.34
CA ILE A 180 -8.56 -1.06 -5.56
C ILE A 180 -9.08 0.38 -5.62
N GLN A 181 -8.72 1.22 -4.65
CA GLN A 181 -9.14 2.62 -4.63
C GLN A 181 -8.70 3.36 -5.89
N LYS A 182 -7.43 3.25 -6.29
CA LYS A 182 -6.92 3.89 -7.50
C LYS A 182 -7.60 3.38 -8.78
N LYS A 183 -7.76 2.06 -8.92
CA LYS A 183 -8.23 1.46 -10.18
C LYS A 183 -9.73 1.36 -10.32
N LEU A 184 -10.46 1.12 -9.24
CA LEU A 184 -11.90 0.88 -9.30
C LEU A 184 -12.73 2.10 -8.91
N LEU A 185 -12.22 2.97 -8.04
CA LEU A 185 -13.00 4.07 -7.48
C LEU A 185 -12.66 5.42 -8.10
N SER A 186 -11.51 5.57 -8.75
CA SER A 186 -11.11 6.83 -9.39
C SER A 186 -11.98 7.20 -10.60
N ASP A 187 -12.49 6.22 -11.36
CA ASP A 187 -13.38 6.46 -12.50
C ASP A 187 -14.82 6.03 -12.15
N ARG A 188 -15.68 6.99 -11.83
CA ARG A 188 -17.10 6.77 -11.51
C ARG A 188 -17.91 6.07 -12.62
N ARG A 189 -17.37 5.97 -13.83
CA ARG A 189 -17.98 5.25 -14.96
C ARG A 189 -17.66 3.76 -14.95
N LYS A 190 -16.63 3.35 -14.22
CA LYS A 190 -16.25 1.95 -14.05
C LYS A 190 -16.90 1.41 -12.78
N ARG A 191 -17.43 0.21 -12.88
CA ARG A 191 -18.00 -0.50 -11.72
C ARG A 191 -17.02 -1.58 -11.28
N GLY A 192 -16.76 -1.64 -9.97
CA GLY A 192 -15.91 -2.65 -9.37
C GLY A 192 -16.69 -3.53 -8.40
N VAL A 193 -16.27 -4.78 -8.27
CA VAL A 193 -16.74 -5.72 -7.25
C VAL A 193 -15.52 -6.21 -6.50
N LEU A 194 -15.56 -6.08 -5.18
CA LEU A 194 -14.55 -6.62 -4.29
C LEU A 194 -15.12 -7.81 -3.54
N ILE A 195 -14.47 -8.95 -3.65
CA ILE A 195 -14.86 -10.20 -3.01
C ILE A 195 -13.77 -10.58 -2.02
N PHE A 196 -14.16 -10.78 -0.76
CA PHE A 196 -13.32 -11.43 0.25
C PHE A 196 -13.82 -12.85 0.43
N ASP A 197 -13.00 -13.82 0.01
CA ASP A 197 -13.24 -15.20 0.37
C ASP A 197 -12.71 -15.45 1.78
N GLU A 198 -13.43 -16.24 2.55
CA GLU A 198 -13.14 -16.47 3.99
C GLU A 198 -13.14 -15.18 4.85
N TYR A 199 -14.10 -14.28 4.63
CA TYR A 199 -14.24 -13.00 5.36
C TYR A 199 -14.16 -13.16 6.89
N GLY A 200 -14.67 -14.25 7.45
CA GLY A 200 -14.61 -14.52 8.89
C GLY A 200 -13.19 -14.58 9.45
N GLU A 201 -12.22 -14.99 8.65
CA GLU A 201 -10.80 -15.01 9.04
C GLU A 201 -10.15 -13.63 8.83
N THR A 202 -10.45 -12.96 7.71
CA THR A 202 -9.95 -11.62 7.44
C THR A 202 -10.49 -10.57 8.41
N ALA A 203 -11.73 -10.73 8.87
CA ALA A 203 -12.34 -9.84 9.87
C ALA A 203 -11.64 -9.91 11.25
N GLN A 204 -10.98 -11.02 11.57
CA GLN A 204 -10.20 -11.17 12.79
C GLN A 204 -8.78 -10.58 12.69
N MET A 205 -8.33 -10.22 11.50
CA MET A 205 -7.08 -9.50 11.27
C MET A 205 -7.26 -8.02 11.66
N VAL A 206 -7.46 -7.78 12.94
CA VAL A 206 -7.49 -6.43 13.50
C VAL A 206 -6.06 -5.95 13.63
N ASP A 207 -5.79 -4.78 13.09
CA ASP A 207 -4.55 -4.08 13.43
C ASP A 207 -4.58 -3.72 14.91
N THR A 208 -3.78 -4.42 15.70
CA THR A 208 -3.72 -4.24 17.16
C THR A 208 -3.18 -2.87 17.56
N ALA A 209 -2.50 -2.17 16.65
CA ALA A 209 -1.97 -0.83 16.91
C ALA A 209 -3.05 0.27 16.80
N THR A 210 -4.04 0.08 15.93
CA THR A 210 -5.05 1.12 15.63
C THR A 210 -6.46 0.75 16.06
N GLY A 211 -6.73 -0.53 16.37
CA GLY A 211 -8.08 -1.01 16.59
C GLY A 211 -8.99 -0.94 15.35
N THR A 212 -8.43 -0.52 14.21
CA THR A 212 -9.14 -0.45 12.94
C THR A 212 -8.98 -1.76 12.19
N GLY A 213 -10.04 -2.57 12.16
CA GLY A 213 -10.07 -3.78 11.35
C GLY A 213 -10.39 -3.49 9.89
N ILE A 214 -10.29 -4.52 9.06
CA ILE A 214 -10.72 -4.52 7.65
C ILE A 214 -12.17 -4.03 7.51
N HIS A 215 -13.01 -4.15 8.54
CA HIS A 215 -14.35 -3.60 8.58
C HIS A 215 -14.45 -2.12 8.22
N SER A 216 -13.52 -1.28 8.66
CA SER A 216 -13.54 0.15 8.33
C SER A 216 -13.21 0.41 6.86
N SER A 217 -12.30 -0.37 6.29
CA SER A 217 -11.92 -0.28 4.87
C SER A 217 -13.02 -0.84 3.96
N VAL A 218 -13.68 -1.92 4.36
CA VAL A 218 -14.82 -2.49 3.63
C VAL A 218 -16.02 -1.54 3.70
N ALA A 219 -16.33 -0.95 4.87
CA ALA A 219 -17.39 0.03 4.99
C ALA A 219 -17.20 1.24 4.08
N PHE A 220 -15.96 1.68 3.88
CA PHE A 220 -15.63 2.75 2.93
C PHE A 220 -15.94 2.38 1.47
N CYS A 221 -15.78 1.12 1.09
CA CYS A 221 -16.11 0.66 -0.27
C CYS A 221 -17.62 0.63 -0.58
N TYR A 222 -18.48 0.71 0.44
CA TYR A 222 -19.94 0.70 0.30
C TYR A 222 -20.58 2.10 0.38
N GLN A 223 -19.82 3.15 0.64
CA GLN A 223 -20.30 4.55 0.63
C GLN A 223 -20.11 5.20 -0.74
#